data_d179bcbe62e9ee8912cad24ed71dae3e
#
_entry.id   d179bcbe62e9ee8912cad24ed71dae3e
#
_cell.length_a   1.000
_cell.length_b   1.000
_cell.length_c   1.000
_cell.angle_alpha   90.00
_cell.angle_beta   90.00
_cell.angle_gamma   90.00
#
_symmetry.space_group_name_H-M   'P 1'
#
loop_
_entity.id
_entity.type
_entity.pdbx_description
1 polymer ?
#
loop_
_entity_poly.entity_id
_entity_poly.type
_entity_poly.pdbx_seq_one_letter_code
_entity_poly.pdbx_strand_id
1 'polypeptide(L)' 'MCFIELTTLEGKKFIGNVNLLQRVIATEKGSYVVGWNNNGGFEVKESYEEIIEKINANLAKVNRLPKSK' A
#
# COMPACT_ATOMS: atom_id res chain seq x y z
N MET A 1 -4.62 2.84 -13.18
CA MET A 1 -4.44 3.33 -11.92
C MET A 1 -4.55 2.28 -10.89
N CYS A 2 -3.69 2.24 -9.94
CA CYS A 2 -3.68 1.22 -8.91
C CYS A 2 -4.00 1.81 -7.57
N PHE A 3 -5.00 1.23 -6.92
CA PHE A 3 -5.36 1.65 -5.57
C PHE A 3 -5.32 0.45 -4.66
N ILE A 4 -4.94 0.66 -3.43
CA ILE A 4 -4.98 -0.41 -2.43
C ILE A 4 -5.75 0.12 -1.22
N GLU A 5 -6.35 -0.80 -0.49
CA GLU A 5 -7.11 -0.43 0.70
C GLU A 5 -6.27 -0.75 1.92
N LEU A 6 -6.14 0.21 2.81
CA LEU A 6 -5.39 0.03 4.04
C LEU A 6 -6.23 0.54 5.20
N THR A 7 -5.77 0.26 6.41
CA THR A 7 -6.51 0.61 7.61
C THR A 7 -5.61 1.43 8.52
N THR A 8 -6.09 2.59 8.96
CA THR A 8 -5.31 3.41 9.87
C THR A 8 -5.24 2.72 11.23
N LEU A 9 -4.37 3.19 12.09
CA LEU A 9 -4.26 2.59 13.43
C LEU A 9 -5.54 2.77 14.20
N GLU A 10 -6.37 3.72 13.83
CA GLU A 10 -7.63 3.95 14.49
C GLU A 10 -8.73 3.04 13.98
N GLY A 11 -8.43 2.25 12.98
CA GLY A 11 -9.42 1.33 12.45
C GLY A 11 -10.21 1.82 11.26
N LYS A 12 -9.86 2.97 10.72
CA LYS A 12 -10.58 3.50 9.58
C LYS A 12 -9.95 3.01 8.30
N LYS A 13 -10.77 2.61 7.36
CA LYS A 13 -10.27 2.13 6.08
C LYS A 13 -10.19 3.25 5.07
N PHE A 14 -9.21 3.19 4.22
CA PHE A 14 -9.07 4.16 3.15
C PHE A 14 -8.40 3.50 1.95
N ILE A 15 -8.50 4.14 0.79
CA ILE A 15 -7.82 3.63 -0.38
C ILE A 15 -6.79 4.67 -0.79
N GLY A 16 -5.65 4.20 -1.24
CA GLY A 16 -4.58 5.08 -1.65
C GLY A 16 -4.09 4.71 -3.03
N ASN A 17 -3.67 5.72 -3.77
CA ASN A 17 -3.16 5.51 -5.11
C ASN A 17 -1.71 5.09 -4.99
N VAL A 18 -1.41 3.89 -5.43
CA VAL A 18 -0.06 3.33 -5.31
C VAL A 18 0.97 4.20 -6.03
N ASN A 19 0.56 4.86 -7.09
CA ASN A 19 1.50 5.68 -7.83
C ASN A 19 2.02 6.87 -7.02
N LEU A 20 1.33 7.24 -5.96
CA LEU A 20 1.77 8.34 -5.12
C LEU A 20 2.56 7.85 -3.92
N LEU A 21 2.60 6.56 -3.71
CA LEU A 21 3.28 6.00 -2.57
C LEU A 21 4.78 6.05 -2.80
N GLN A 22 5.52 6.66 -1.91
CA GLN A 22 6.95 6.79 -2.04
C GLN A 22 7.71 5.69 -1.33
N ARG A 23 7.28 5.31 -0.16
CA ARG A 23 7.96 4.26 0.58
C ARG A 23 7.07 3.67 1.66
N VAL A 24 7.40 2.46 2.05
CA VAL A 24 6.69 1.77 3.12
C VAL A 24 7.77 1.23 4.05
N ILE A 25 7.62 1.48 5.32
CA ILE A 25 8.60 1.05 6.31
C ILE A 25 7.90 0.18 7.34
N ALA A 26 8.45 -0.98 7.61
CA ALA A 26 7.87 -1.87 8.60
C ALA A 26 8.01 -1.26 9.98
N THR A 27 6.97 -1.36 10.80
CA THR A 27 7.01 -0.86 12.16
C THR A 27 6.46 -1.95 13.08
N GLU A 28 6.51 -1.71 14.35
CA GLU A 28 6.00 -2.68 15.30
C GLU A 28 4.50 -2.82 15.21
N LYS A 29 3.82 -1.76 14.83
CA LYS A 29 2.36 -1.79 14.79
C LYS A 29 1.81 -2.15 13.43
N GLY A 30 2.63 -2.14 12.43
CA GLY A 30 2.21 -2.44 11.07
C GLY A 30 3.18 -1.85 10.09
N SER A 31 2.86 -0.74 9.49
CA SER A 31 3.75 -0.10 8.52
C SER A 31 3.56 1.40 8.56
N TYR A 32 4.60 2.09 8.14
CA TYR A 32 4.55 3.54 8.04
C TYR A 32 4.60 3.83 6.54
N VAL A 33 3.60 4.49 6.02
CA VAL A 33 3.51 4.77 4.59
C VAL A 33 3.75 6.24 4.32
N VAL A 34 4.52 6.55 3.30
CA VAL A 34 4.86 7.90 2.94
C VAL A 34 4.48 8.13 1.49
N GLY A 35 3.89 9.25 1.21
CA GLY A 35 3.54 9.60 -0.15
C GLY A 35 2.14 10.13 -0.32
N TRP A 36 1.26 9.80 0.59
CA TRP A 36 -0.13 10.23 0.48
C TRP A 36 -0.44 11.43 1.35
N ASN A 37 0.53 11.86 2.13
CA ASN A 37 0.31 12.96 3.04
C ASN A 37 1.40 13.97 2.79
N ASN A 38 1.04 15.21 2.63
CA ASN A 38 2.02 16.26 2.35
C ASN A 38 3.05 16.44 3.44
N ASN A 39 2.72 16.09 4.65
CA ASN A 39 3.64 16.27 5.74
C ASN A 39 4.38 15.01 6.14
N GLY A 40 4.58 14.10 5.25
CA GLY A 40 5.31 12.89 5.58
C GLY A 40 4.43 11.69 5.43
N GLY A 41 4.24 10.94 6.47
CA GLY A 41 3.46 9.73 6.34
C GLY A 41 2.67 9.43 7.59
N PHE A 42 2.10 8.24 7.64
CA PHE A 42 1.36 7.83 8.82
C PHE A 42 1.36 6.31 8.89
N GLU A 43 1.03 5.78 10.05
CA GLU A 43 1.06 4.35 10.23
C GLU A 43 -0.27 3.70 9.91
N VAL A 44 -0.19 2.47 9.41
CA VAL A 44 -1.39 1.69 9.13
C VAL A 44 -1.22 0.33 9.80
N LYS A 45 -2.30 -0.39 9.93
CA LYS A 45 -2.27 -1.68 10.61
C LYS A 45 -1.71 -2.79 9.76
N GLU A 46 -1.78 -2.68 8.45
CA GLU A 46 -1.30 -3.72 7.57
C GLU A 46 0.20 -3.86 7.68
N SER A 47 0.69 -5.09 7.66
CA SER A 47 2.11 -5.32 7.76
C SER A 47 2.79 -4.97 6.43
N TYR A 48 4.09 -4.86 6.51
CA TYR A 48 4.89 -4.57 5.31
C TYR A 48 4.62 -5.61 4.24
N GLU A 49 4.58 -6.88 4.61
CA GLU A 49 4.33 -7.95 3.66
C GLU A 49 2.93 -7.87 3.08
N GLU A 50 1.96 -7.51 3.90
CA GLU A 50 0.60 -7.39 3.41
C GLU A 50 0.49 -6.30 2.37
N ILE A 51 1.16 -5.18 2.60
CA ILE A 51 1.11 -4.08 1.66
C ILE A 51 1.77 -4.47 0.34
N ILE A 52 2.90 -5.17 0.43
CA ILE A 52 3.57 -5.63 -0.77
C ILE A 52 2.66 -6.56 -1.56
N GLU A 53 1.96 -7.44 -0.88
CA GLU A 53 1.07 -8.36 -1.57
C GLU A 53 -0.07 -7.61 -2.24
N LYS A 54 -0.61 -6.59 -1.58
CA LYS A 54 -1.68 -5.82 -2.17
C LYS A 54 -1.21 -5.08 -3.42
N ILE A 55 -0.02 -4.54 -3.37
CA ILE A 55 0.53 -3.83 -4.51
C ILE A 55 0.77 -4.80 -5.66
N ASN A 56 1.35 -5.95 -5.37
CA ASN A 56 1.62 -6.92 -6.41
C ASN A 56 0.34 -7.47 -7.03
N ALA A 57 -0.69 -7.64 -6.24
CA ALA A 57 -1.95 -8.12 -6.76
C ALA A 57 -2.55 -7.10 -7.71
N ASN A 58 -2.42 -5.82 -7.38
CA ASN A 58 -2.91 -4.78 -8.26
C ASN A 58 -2.11 -4.71 -9.54
N LEU A 59 -0.80 -4.81 -9.43
CA LEU A 59 0.02 -4.78 -10.62
C LEU A 59 -0.27 -5.98 -11.51
N ALA A 60 -0.49 -7.12 -10.94
CA ALA A 60 -0.81 -8.30 -11.72
C ALA A 60 -2.12 -8.11 -12.45
N LYS A 61 -3.08 -7.49 -11.81
CA LYS A 61 -4.33 -7.24 -12.46
C LYS A 61 -4.19 -6.24 -13.57
N VAL A 62 -3.48 -5.19 -13.35
CA VAL A 62 -3.34 -4.12 -14.31
C VAL A 62 -2.49 -4.56 -15.48
N ASN A 63 -1.43 -5.24 -15.19
CA ASN A 63 -0.55 -5.69 -16.22
C ASN A 63 -0.79 -7.07 -16.62
N ARG A 64 -1.89 -7.58 -16.68
CA ARG A 64 -2.18 -8.82 -17.10
C ARG A 64 -1.45 -9.31 -18.22
N LEU A 65 -0.27 -9.16 -18.30
CA LEU A 65 0.50 -9.62 -19.37
C LEU A 65 0.47 -11.07 -19.33
N PRO A 66 0.50 -11.61 -20.42
CA PRO A 66 0.48 -13.01 -20.52
C PRO A 66 1.73 -13.44 -19.95
N LYS A 67 2.01 -13.49 -19.23
CA LYS A 67 3.07 -13.84 -18.66
C LYS A 67 3.60 -14.78 -19.18
N SER A 68 3.61 -15.14 -19.65
CA SER A 68 4.18 -15.92 -19.94
C SER A 68 4.52 -16.69 -19.55
N LYS A 69 4.39 -16.81 -19.27
CA LYS A 69 4.79 -17.32 -18.76
C LYS A 69 4.91 -17.61 -18.77
#